data_e961966171e6e957dc3dcf882b13f525
#
_entry.id   e961966171e6e957dc3dcf882b13f525
#
_cell.length_a   1.000
_cell.length_b   1.000
_cell.length_c   1.000
_cell.angle_alpha   90.00
_cell.angle_beta   90.00
_cell.angle_gamma   90.00
#
_symmetry.space_group_name_H-M   'P 1'
#
loop_
_entity.id
_entity.type
_entity.pdbx_description
1 polymer ?
#
loop_
_entity_poly.entity_id
_entity_poly.type
_entity_poly.pdbx_seq_one_letter_code
_entity_poly.pdbx_strand_id
1 'polypeptide(L)'
;MTLVDSITVSEAGGLTFLDIENDLASAKISLFGGHVLSYIPKSDNQERLWLSPHAYLNGERPIRGGIPVCWPWFGEDPSNLGRQAHGFARNLLWNVLDCQLHDDIAEITLGLESTATSKQWWPSEFRLRKKIVIGDQLDISLTTENRGEIPFSISKALHTYFLVGEISQTTVVGLDGVDYLDKTLDFSKHTQVGDITPFAETDRVYLESPAHVQIIDQSLSRKIDIEQSGADNIVVWNPWTRASLLNDMDADDYGHFICVETANALANSVIIAPGASHQMQVKYNVSSTASSP
;
A
#
# COMPACT_ATOMS: atom_id res chain seq x y z
N MET A 1 -5.45 17.50 -20.30
CA MET A 1 -5.93 17.30 -18.93
C MET A 1 -5.74 18.63 -18.22
N THR A 2 -6.77 19.19 -17.64
CA THR A 2 -6.67 20.41 -16.82
C THR A 2 -6.41 19.94 -15.38
N LEU A 3 -5.25 20.25 -14.82
CA LEU A 3 -4.98 20.05 -13.40
C LEU A 3 -5.73 21.14 -12.62
N VAL A 4 -6.18 20.81 -11.42
CA VAL A 4 -6.75 21.77 -10.47
C VAL A 4 -5.62 22.49 -9.72
N ASP A 5 -5.87 23.71 -9.22
CA ASP A 5 -4.84 24.60 -8.67
C ASP A 5 -3.99 23.98 -7.54
N SER A 6 -4.53 22.98 -6.82
CA SER A 6 -3.83 22.27 -5.74
C SER A 6 -2.94 21.10 -6.20
N ILE A 7 -2.87 20.82 -7.50
CA ILE A 7 -2.11 19.70 -8.06
C ILE A 7 -1.12 20.22 -9.09
N THR A 8 0.17 20.01 -8.85
CA THR A 8 1.25 20.33 -9.78
C THR A 8 1.97 19.07 -10.24
N VAL A 9 2.65 19.17 -11.40
CA VAL A 9 3.47 18.08 -11.94
C VAL A 9 4.93 18.42 -11.75
N SER A 10 5.69 17.47 -11.22
CA SER A 10 7.15 17.56 -11.13
C SER A 10 7.81 16.34 -11.78
N GLU A 11 9.07 16.50 -12.16
CA GLU A 11 9.88 15.43 -12.74
C GLU A 11 11.20 15.31 -12.01
N ALA A 12 11.58 14.08 -11.67
CA ALA A 12 12.89 13.77 -11.10
C ALA A 12 13.27 12.33 -11.46
N GLY A 13 14.56 12.08 -11.76
CA GLY A 13 15.09 10.77 -12.08
C GLY A 13 14.42 10.10 -13.31
N GLY A 14 13.78 10.89 -14.18
CA GLY A 14 13.01 10.35 -15.31
C GLY A 14 11.59 9.90 -14.96
N LEU A 15 11.15 10.11 -13.72
CA LEU A 15 9.79 9.82 -13.28
C LEU A 15 8.97 11.10 -13.17
N THR A 16 7.68 10.97 -13.47
CA THR A 16 6.67 12.05 -13.31
C THR A 16 5.92 11.85 -11.99
N PHE A 17 5.76 12.94 -11.26
CA PHE A 17 5.04 12.98 -9.98
C PHE A 17 3.89 13.98 -10.05
N LEU A 18 2.84 13.68 -9.29
CA LEU A 18 1.84 14.65 -8.90
C LEU A 18 2.17 15.10 -7.48
N ASP A 19 2.36 16.39 -7.32
CA ASP A 19 2.53 17.03 -6.02
C ASP A 19 1.22 17.73 -5.67
N ILE A 20 0.61 17.32 -4.57
CA ILE A 20 -0.68 17.80 -4.08
C ILE A 20 -0.43 18.70 -2.87
N GLU A 21 -1.01 19.88 -2.88
CA GLU A 21 -0.96 20.83 -1.78
C GLU A 21 -2.33 21.49 -1.64
N ASN A 22 -3.07 21.16 -0.60
CA ASN A 22 -4.37 21.76 -0.28
C ASN A 22 -4.38 22.22 1.20
N ASP A 23 -5.50 22.78 1.68
CA ASP A 23 -5.60 23.29 3.04
C ASP A 23 -5.63 22.18 4.11
N LEU A 24 -5.88 20.94 3.71
CA LEU A 24 -6.01 19.78 4.62
C LEU A 24 -4.76 18.92 4.67
N ALA A 25 -4.02 18.79 3.56
CA ALA A 25 -2.87 17.91 3.47
C ALA A 25 -1.92 18.29 2.33
N SER A 26 -0.69 17.76 2.39
CA SER A 26 0.18 17.62 1.24
C SER A 26 0.45 16.13 0.96
N ALA A 27 0.63 15.81 -0.33
CA ALA A 27 0.94 14.44 -0.75
C ALA A 27 1.77 14.43 -2.03
N LYS A 28 2.47 13.32 -2.25
CA LYS A 28 3.23 13.08 -3.47
C LYS A 28 2.89 11.71 -4.06
N ILE A 29 2.58 11.68 -5.34
CA ILE A 29 2.23 10.46 -6.07
C ILE A 29 3.14 10.31 -7.27
N SER A 30 3.82 9.17 -7.40
CA SER A 30 4.52 8.80 -8.62
C SER A 30 3.55 8.15 -9.61
N LEU A 31 3.58 8.58 -10.87
CA LEU A 31 2.85 7.89 -11.93
C LEU A 31 3.45 6.51 -12.25
N PHE A 32 4.75 6.31 -11.97
CA PHE A 32 5.35 4.99 -11.99
C PHE A 32 4.87 4.18 -10.78
N GLY A 33 4.16 3.09 -11.05
CA GLY A 33 3.51 2.27 -10.03
C GLY A 33 2.17 2.79 -9.53
N GLY A 34 1.71 3.98 -9.95
CA GLY A 34 0.54 4.65 -9.37
C GLY A 34 0.72 4.82 -7.86
N HIS A 35 1.90 5.21 -7.42
CA HIS A 35 2.45 4.98 -6.09
C HIS A 35 2.36 6.23 -5.22
N VAL A 36 1.62 6.20 -4.12
CA VAL A 36 1.61 7.27 -3.11
C VAL A 36 2.90 7.17 -2.31
N LEU A 37 3.73 8.22 -2.35
CA LEU A 37 5.05 8.25 -1.73
C LEU A 37 5.06 8.99 -0.40
N SER A 38 4.20 9.99 -0.25
CA SER A 38 4.14 10.87 0.91
C SER A 38 2.70 11.29 1.17
N TYR A 39 2.34 11.42 2.43
CA TYR A 39 1.06 11.98 2.89
C TYR A 39 1.26 12.66 4.24
N ILE A 40 1.04 13.98 4.28
CA ILE A 40 1.26 14.85 5.43
C ILE A 40 -0.01 15.66 5.69
N PRO A 41 -0.87 15.29 6.64
CA PRO A 41 -2.00 16.12 7.06
C PRO A 41 -1.54 17.44 7.68
N LYS A 42 -2.24 18.54 7.39
CA LYS A 42 -1.94 19.86 7.96
C LYS A 42 -2.26 19.96 9.45
N SER A 43 -3.06 19.05 9.99
CA SER A 43 -3.44 19.04 11.41
C SER A 43 -2.25 18.95 12.37
N ASP A 44 -1.16 18.27 11.95
CA ASP A 44 0.07 18.15 12.74
C ASP A 44 1.37 18.26 11.92
N ASN A 45 1.27 18.36 10.58
CA ASN A 45 2.39 18.45 9.65
C ASN A 45 3.43 17.31 9.79
N GLN A 46 2.99 16.11 10.15
CA GLN A 46 3.87 14.94 10.25
C GLN A 46 3.64 13.99 9.07
N GLU A 47 4.73 13.46 8.50
CA GLU A 47 4.67 12.40 7.48
C GLU A 47 4.06 11.12 8.04
N ARG A 48 3.22 10.46 7.23
CA ARG A 48 2.56 9.19 7.58
C ARG A 48 3.22 7.99 6.94
N LEU A 49 3.92 8.20 5.83
CA LEU A 49 4.48 7.13 5.04
C LEU A 49 6.00 7.13 5.15
N TRP A 50 6.57 5.98 5.34
CA TRP A 50 8.00 5.82 5.24
C TRP A 50 8.41 5.60 3.79
N LEU A 51 9.39 6.34 3.34
CA LEU A 51 10.04 6.17 2.03
C LEU A 51 11.53 5.99 2.26
N SER A 52 12.10 4.93 1.68
CA SER A 52 13.54 4.70 1.81
C SER A 52 14.35 5.86 1.23
N PRO A 53 15.39 6.33 1.94
CA PRO A 53 16.33 7.31 1.40
C PRO A 53 17.11 6.77 0.18
N HIS A 54 17.15 5.45 0.01
CA HIS A 54 17.80 4.75 -1.11
C HIS A 54 16.80 4.21 -2.15
N ALA A 55 15.55 4.65 -2.11
CA ALA A 55 14.55 4.22 -3.07
C ALA A 55 14.97 4.59 -4.51
N TYR A 56 14.81 3.64 -5.43
CA TYR A 56 15.09 3.85 -6.85
C TYR A 56 14.00 4.71 -7.48
N LEU A 57 14.23 6.02 -7.58
CA LEU A 57 13.31 6.96 -8.23
C LEU A 57 13.69 7.18 -9.71
N ASN A 58 13.95 6.10 -10.44
CA ASN A 58 14.43 6.14 -11.83
C ASN A 58 13.69 5.16 -12.77
N GLY A 59 12.66 4.47 -12.27
CA GLY A 59 11.86 3.53 -13.07
C GLY A 59 12.49 2.16 -13.33
N GLU A 60 13.70 1.90 -12.83
CA GLU A 60 14.39 0.61 -13.06
C GLU A 60 13.85 -0.49 -12.13
N ARG A 61 13.37 -0.13 -10.96
CA ARG A 61 12.89 -1.05 -9.91
C ARG A 61 11.67 -0.46 -9.20
N PRO A 62 10.88 -1.30 -8.51
CA PRO A 62 9.83 -0.79 -7.62
C PRO A 62 10.39 0.18 -6.59
N ILE A 63 9.68 1.26 -6.33
CA ILE A 63 10.03 2.23 -5.29
C ILE A 63 9.82 1.58 -3.92
N ARG A 64 10.81 1.69 -3.03
CA ARG A 64 10.78 1.16 -1.67
C ARG A 64 10.14 2.17 -0.70
N GLY A 65 9.05 1.78 -0.04
CA GLY A 65 8.30 2.66 0.87
C GLY A 65 6.99 3.16 0.26
N GLY A 66 6.32 4.10 0.92
CA GLY A 66 5.01 4.58 0.46
C GLY A 66 3.93 3.52 0.43
N ILE A 67 3.11 3.51 -0.63
CA ILE A 67 2.00 2.56 -0.82
C ILE A 67 2.09 1.89 -2.18
N PRO A 68 2.99 0.90 -2.37
CA PRO A 68 3.09 0.11 -3.59
C PRO A 68 1.81 -0.70 -3.88
N VAL A 69 1.45 -0.83 -5.15
CA VAL A 69 0.37 -1.69 -5.61
C VAL A 69 0.92 -3.06 -6.00
N CYS A 70 0.68 -4.08 -5.19
CA CYS A 70 0.97 -5.47 -5.53
C CYS A 70 -0.20 -6.03 -6.33
N TRP A 71 0.02 -6.36 -7.62
CA TRP A 71 -1.00 -6.85 -8.53
C TRP A 71 -0.38 -7.37 -9.83
N PRO A 72 -0.86 -8.44 -10.51
CA PRO A 72 -2.05 -9.25 -10.20
C PRO A 72 -1.76 -10.43 -9.26
N TRP A 73 -0.56 -10.54 -8.71
CA TRP A 73 -0.25 -11.48 -7.64
C TRP A 73 0.49 -10.80 -6.50
N PHE A 74 0.26 -11.30 -5.29
CA PHE A 74 0.96 -10.91 -4.08
C PHE A 74 1.91 -12.03 -3.65
N GLY A 75 3.13 -11.71 -3.25
CA GLY A 75 4.18 -12.69 -2.98
C GLY A 75 4.89 -13.15 -4.25
N GLU A 76 5.45 -14.34 -4.21
CA GLU A 76 6.18 -14.96 -5.31
C GLU A 76 5.28 -15.19 -6.55
N ASP A 77 5.91 -15.41 -7.69
CA ASP A 77 5.22 -15.74 -8.94
C ASP A 77 4.44 -17.06 -8.83
N PRO A 78 3.10 -17.05 -8.84
CA PRO A 78 2.31 -18.27 -8.63
C PRO A 78 2.43 -19.31 -9.75
N SER A 79 3.03 -18.93 -10.88
CA SER A 79 3.23 -19.82 -12.03
C SER A 79 4.65 -20.36 -12.14
N ASN A 80 5.56 -19.98 -11.24
CA ASN A 80 6.99 -20.35 -11.24
C ASN A 80 7.70 -20.06 -12.58
N LEU A 81 7.32 -18.99 -13.28
CA LEU A 81 7.93 -18.56 -14.55
C LEU A 81 9.12 -17.61 -14.35
N GLY A 82 9.54 -17.39 -13.08
CA GLY A 82 10.64 -16.49 -12.74
C GLY A 82 10.29 -15.01 -12.86
N ARG A 83 8.99 -14.66 -12.86
CA ARG A 83 8.54 -13.28 -12.83
C ARG A 83 8.78 -12.70 -11.43
N GLN A 84 8.90 -11.38 -11.37
CA GLN A 84 9.14 -10.70 -10.11
C GLN A 84 8.02 -10.92 -9.08
N ALA A 85 8.37 -10.95 -7.81
CA ALA A 85 7.40 -10.99 -6.72
C ALA A 85 6.49 -9.76 -6.73
N HIS A 86 5.27 -9.92 -6.22
CA HIS A 86 4.24 -8.88 -6.09
C HIS A 86 3.69 -8.30 -7.40
N GLY A 87 3.76 -9.08 -8.49
CA GLY A 87 3.21 -8.69 -9.78
C GLY A 87 3.98 -7.55 -10.46
N PHE A 88 3.32 -6.90 -11.41
CA PHE A 88 3.97 -5.92 -12.27
C PHE A 88 3.34 -4.52 -12.23
N ALA A 89 2.18 -4.33 -11.59
CA ALA A 89 1.49 -3.03 -11.60
C ALA A 89 2.34 -1.90 -11.01
N ARG A 90 3.18 -2.21 -10.00
CA ARG A 90 4.09 -1.25 -9.37
C ARG A 90 5.32 -0.88 -10.20
N ASN A 91 5.50 -1.52 -11.36
CA ASN A 91 6.62 -1.26 -12.29
C ASN A 91 6.16 -0.71 -13.63
N LEU A 92 4.91 -0.30 -13.74
CA LEU A 92 4.36 0.29 -14.96
C LEU A 92 3.98 1.76 -14.72
N LEU A 93 4.00 2.52 -15.81
CA LEU A 93 3.50 3.89 -15.80
C LEU A 93 1.97 3.86 -15.83
N TRP A 94 1.34 4.54 -14.87
CA TRP A 94 -0.09 4.72 -14.80
C TRP A 94 -0.50 6.03 -15.45
N ASN A 95 -1.69 6.05 -16.04
CA ASN A 95 -2.26 7.25 -16.64
C ASN A 95 -3.14 7.97 -15.62
N VAL A 96 -3.08 9.29 -15.62
CA VAL A 96 -4.06 10.11 -14.90
C VAL A 96 -5.35 10.13 -15.71
N LEU A 97 -6.43 9.61 -15.14
CA LEU A 97 -7.75 9.58 -15.77
C LEU A 97 -8.57 10.80 -15.39
N ASP A 98 -8.46 11.23 -14.13
CA ASP A 98 -9.23 12.35 -13.61
C ASP A 98 -8.52 12.98 -12.41
N CYS A 99 -8.73 14.29 -12.22
CA CYS A 99 -8.31 15.07 -11.06
C CYS A 99 -9.39 16.08 -10.74
N GLN A 100 -9.88 16.05 -9.51
CA GLN A 100 -10.92 16.96 -9.02
C GLN A 100 -10.52 17.56 -7.68
N LEU A 101 -11.06 18.73 -7.36
CA LEU A 101 -10.95 19.38 -6.05
C LEU A 101 -12.35 19.75 -5.59
N HIS A 102 -12.74 19.25 -4.41
CA HIS A 102 -14.02 19.52 -3.78
C HIS A 102 -13.80 19.86 -2.31
N ASP A 103 -14.15 21.08 -1.89
CA ASP A 103 -14.02 21.52 -0.49
C ASP A 103 -12.63 21.19 0.10
N ASP A 104 -11.56 21.56 -0.62
CA ASP A 104 -10.15 21.30 -0.28
C ASP A 104 -9.74 19.80 -0.27
N ILE A 105 -10.62 18.90 -0.67
CA ILE A 105 -10.30 17.48 -0.85
C ILE A 105 -9.89 17.24 -2.30
N ALA A 106 -8.67 16.76 -2.51
CA ALA A 106 -8.19 16.40 -3.84
C ALA A 106 -8.53 14.92 -4.13
N GLU A 107 -9.21 14.69 -5.25
CA GLU A 107 -9.48 13.35 -5.77
C GLU A 107 -8.68 13.11 -7.04
N ILE A 108 -7.85 12.08 -7.05
CA ILE A 108 -7.06 11.67 -8.21
C ILE A 108 -7.45 10.25 -8.60
N THR A 109 -7.80 10.05 -9.86
CA THR A 109 -8.03 8.72 -10.42
C THR A 109 -6.93 8.36 -11.41
N LEU A 110 -6.19 7.31 -11.09
CA LEU A 110 -5.16 6.72 -11.95
C LEU A 110 -5.69 5.45 -12.60
N GLY A 111 -5.23 5.16 -13.81
CA GLY A 111 -5.61 3.97 -14.56
C GLY A 111 -4.43 3.22 -15.15
N LEU A 112 -4.55 1.89 -15.18
CA LEU A 112 -3.66 0.98 -15.88
C LEU A 112 -4.51 -0.05 -16.63
N GLU A 113 -4.22 -0.25 -17.90
CA GLU A 113 -4.94 -1.22 -18.74
C GLU A 113 -3.98 -2.26 -19.32
N SER A 114 -4.52 -3.40 -19.72
CA SER A 114 -3.75 -4.42 -20.41
C SER A 114 -3.18 -3.88 -21.72
N THR A 115 -1.92 -4.19 -21.99
CA THR A 115 -1.20 -3.86 -23.20
C THR A 115 -0.65 -5.13 -23.86
N ALA A 116 -0.15 -5.04 -25.08
CA ALA A 116 0.55 -6.15 -25.71
C ALA A 116 1.74 -6.65 -24.87
N THR A 117 2.43 -5.74 -24.18
CA THR A 117 3.55 -6.09 -23.29
C THR A 117 3.08 -6.78 -22.03
N SER A 118 2.06 -6.25 -21.32
CA SER A 118 1.57 -6.87 -20.10
C SER A 118 0.96 -8.25 -20.33
N LYS A 119 0.35 -8.47 -21.50
CA LYS A 119 -0.18 -9.78 -21.92
C LYS A 119 0.90 -10.86 -22.12
N GLN A 120 2.16 -10.47 -22.38
CA GLN A 120 3.28 -11.42 -22.40
C GLN A 120 3.62 -11.97 -21.02
N TRP A 121 3.39 -11.17 -19.98
CA TRP A 121 3.60 -11.57 -18.60
C TRP A 121 2.38 -12.25 -18.02
N TRP A 122 1.17 -11.76 -18.34
CA TRP A 122 -0.09 -12.25 -17.85
C TRP A 122 -1.18 -12.08 -18.92
N PRO A 123 -1.62 -13.18 -19.57
CA PRO A 123 -2.43 -13.13 -20.79
C PRO A 123 -3.92 -12.85 -20.50
N SER A 124 -4.21 -11.85 -19.67
CA SER A 124 -5.56 -11.44 -19.32
C SER A 124 -5.81 -10.00 -19.73
N GLU A 125 -7.04 -9.70 -20.12
CA GLU A 125 -7.49 -8.34 -20.36
C GLU A 125 -8.07 -7.74 -19.09
N PHE A 126 -7.49 -6.63 -18.68
CA PHE A 126 -7.87 -6.00 -17.43
C PHE A 126 -7.91 -4.47 -17.56
N ARG A 127 -8.62 -3.86 -16.62
CA ARG A 127 -8.51 -2.45 -16.28
C ARG A 127 -8.37 -2.32 -14.77
N LEU A 128 -7.35 -1.57 -14.34
CA LEU A 128 -7.18 -1.10 -12.98
C LEU A 128 -7.57 0.36 -12.90
N ARG A 129 -8.28 0.72 -11.83
CA ARG A 129 -8.49 2.11 -11.42
C ARG A 129 -8.09 2.24 -9.96
N LYS A 130 -7.22 3.20 -9.68
CA LYS A 130 -6.86 3.59 -8.32
C LYS A 130 -7.38 5.00 -8.08
N LYS A 131 -8.37 5.13 -7.21
CA LYS A 131 -8.85 6.43 -6.73
C LYS A 131 -8.14 6.74 -5.43
N ILE A 132 -7.61 7.95 -5.32
CA ILE A 132 -6.87 8.47 -4.17
C ILE A 132 -7.56 9.77 -3.77
N VAL A 133 -8.03 9.82 -2.52
CA VAL A 133 -8.70 10.99 -1.94
C VAL A 133 -7.80 11.52 -0.84
N ILE A 134 -7.41 12.79 -0.96
CA ILE A 134 -6.42 13.45 -0.10
C ILE A 134 -7.08 14.65 0.57
N GLY A 135 -7.32 14.51 1.85
CA GLY A 135 -7.85 15.51 2.76
C GLY A 135 -7.21 15.36 4.14
N ASP A 136 -7.95 15.57 5.20
CA ASP A 136 -7.56 15.26 6.58
C ASP A 136 -7.35 13.75 6.82
N GLN A 137 -7.92 12.92 5.95
CA GLN A 137 -7.73 11.48 5.83
C GLN A 137 -7.21 11.13 4.43
N LEU A 138 -6.53 10.00 4.33
CA LEU A 138 -6.14 9.41 3.06
C LEU A 138 -7.04 8.19 2.78
N ASP A 139 -7.83 8.24 1.70
CA ASP A 139 -8.65 7.13 1.25
C ASP A 139 -8.14 6.63 -0.10
N ILE A 140 -7.94 5.33 -0.23
CA ILE A 140 -7.46 4.69 -1.46
C ILE A 140 -8.37 3.53 -1.80
N SER A 141 -8.90 3.53 -3.02
CA SER A 141 -9.57 2.37 -3.58
C SER A 141 -8.86 1.85 -4.82
N LEU A 142 -8.78 0.53 -4.94
CA LEU A 142 -8.21 -0.18 -6.08
C LEU A 142 -9.27 -1.10 -6.68
N THR A 143 -9.78 -0.74 -7.85
CA THR A 143 -10.75 -1.53 -8.60
C THR A 143 -10.06 -2.29 -9.72
N THR A 144 -10.25 -3.61 -9.75
CA THR A 144 -9.84 -4.48 -10.86
C THR A 144 -11.09 -4.89 -11.64
N GLU A 145 -11.10 -4.66 -12.93
CA GLU A 145 -12.16 -5.07 -13.86
C GLU A 145 -11.61 -6.12 -14.83
N ASN A 146 -12.34 -7.20 -15.04
CA ASN A 146 -12.04 -8.17 -16.08
C ASN A 146 -12.65 -7.71 -17.41
N ARG A 147 -11.79 -7.34 -18.35
CA ARG A 147 -12.17 -6.88 -19.70
C ARG A 147 -12.13 -7.99 -20.74
N GLY A 148 -11.68 -9.19 -20.36
CA GLY A 148 -11.60 -10.36 -21.23
C GLY A 148 -12.87 -11.21 -21.21
N GLU A 149 -12.79 -12.37 -21.88
CA GLU A 149 -13.89 -13.31 -22.04
C GLU A 149 -13.80 -14.52 -21.08
N ILE A 150 -12.69 -14.65 -20.34
CA ILE A 150 -12.42 -15.74 -19.41
C ILE A 150 -12.27 -15.21 -18.00
N PRO A 151 -12.78 -15.90 -16.96
CA PRO A 151 -12.51 -15.51 -15.59
C PRO A 151 -11.01 -15.61 -15.28
N PHE A 152 -10.52 -14.73 -14.43
CA PHE A 152 -9.17 -14.81 -13.90
C PHE A 152 -9.13 -14.67 -12.38
N SER A 153 -8.10 -15.24 -11.76
CA SER A 153 -7.84 -15.08 -10.33
C SER A 153 -6.70 -14.10 -10.11
N ILE A 154 -6.86 -13.24 -9.11
CA ILE A 154 -5.83 -12.31 -8.67
C ILE A 154 -5.63 -12.41 -7.16
N SER A 155 -4.42 -12.15 -6.73
CA SER A 155 -4.12 -11.69 -5.36
C SER A 155 -3.53 -10.28 -5.44
N LYS A 156 -3.82 -9.44 -4.45
CA LYS A 156 -3.44 -8.03 -4.48
C LYS A 156 -3.22 -7.47 -3.08
N ALA A 157 -2.42 -6.41 -2.99
CA ALA A 157 -2.26 -5.66 -1.77
C ALA A 157 -1.96 -4.18 -2.05
N LEU A 158 -2.37 -3.33 -1.12
CA LEU A 158 -1.80 -2.01 -0.89
C LEU A 158 -0.75 -2.17 0.22
N HIS A 159 0.52 -2.25 -0.19
CA HIS A 159 1.65 -2.61 0.68
C HIS A 159 2.18 -1.38 1.43
N THR A 160 1.37 -0.86 2.35
CA THR A 160 1.61 0.42 3.01
C THR A 160 2.73 0.34 4.03
N TYR A 161 3.75 1.19 3.85
CA TYR A 161 4.83 1.42 4.79
C TYR A 161 4.48 2.64 5.66
N PHE A 162 4.09 2.41 6.90
CA PHE A 162 3.84 3.50 7.85
C PHE A 162 5.15 3.94 8.50
N LEU A 163 5.42 5.24 8.45
CA LEU A 163 6.51 5.84 9.23
C LEU A 163 6.16 5.72 10.71
N VAL A 164 7.10 5.26 11.52
CA VAL A 164 7.02 5.25 12.98
C VAL A 164 8.29 5.84 13.58
N GLY A 165 8.18 6.41 14.76
CA GLY A 165 9.36 6.98 15.41
C GLY A 165 10.35 5.90 15.86
N GLU A 166 9.82 4.86 16.53
CA GLU A 166 10.59 3.73 17.02
C GLU A 166 9.76 2.45 16.96
N ILE A 167 10.24 1.44 16.22
CA ILE A 167 9.52 0.16 16.06
C ILE A 167 9.27 -0.56 17.39
N SER A 168 10.19 -0.46 18.35
CA SER A 168 10.09 -1.04 19.68
C SER A 168 9.03 -0.37 20.57
N GLN A 169 8.57 0.83 20.19
CA GLN A 169 7.51 1.58 20.83
C GLN A 169 6.23 1.64 19.99
N THR A 170 6.17 0.77 18.96
CA THR A 170 5.04 0.70 18.03
C THR A 170 4.26 -0.59 18.26
N THR A 171 2.94 -0.48 18.33
CA THR A 171 2.05 -1.63 18.55
C THR A 171 0.95 -1.65 17.50
N VAL A 172 0.69 -2.81 16.89
CA VAL A 172 -0.46 -3.06 16.02
C VAL A 172 -1.55 -3.73 16.83
N VAL A 173 -2.73 -3.12 16.87
CA VAL A 173 -3.90 -3.50 17.70
C VAL A 173 -5.05 -3.93 16.80
N GLY A 174 -5.88 -4.86 17.27
CA GLY A 174 -7.09 -5.31 16.57
C GLY A 174 -6.96 -6.64 15.87
N LEU A 175 -5.85 -7.35 16.07
CA LEU A 175 -5.59 -8.68 15.49
C LEU A 175 -5.60 -9.83 16.52
N ASP A 176 -5.90 -9.55 17.79
CA ASP A 176 -5.99 -10.57 18.84
C ASP A 176 -7.04 -11.63 18.47
N GLY A 177 -6.69 -12.91 18.63
CA GLY A 177 -7.53 -14.06 18.29
C GLY A 177 -7.59 -14.40 16.80
N VAL A 178 -7.01 -13.61 15.90
CA VAL A 178 -7.02 -13.87 14.45
C VAL A 178 -5.92 -14.87 14.08
N ASP A 179 -6.27 -15.85 13.26
CA ASP A 179 -5.31 -16.81 12.71
C ASP A 179 -4.42 -16.18 11.64
N TYR A 180 -3.14 -16.50 11.64
CA TYR A 180 -2.18 -16.05 10.62
C TYR A 180 -1.25 -17.17 10.16
N LEU A 181 -0.66 -16.98 8.99
CA LEU A 181 0.46 -17.75 8.48
C LEU A 181 1.74 -16.93 8.67
N ASP A 182 2.73 -17.54 9.35
CA ASP A 182 4.04 -16.92 9.56
C ASP A 182 5.00 -17.33 8.45
N LYS A 183 5.37 -16.40 7.58
CA LYS A 183 6.29 -16.66 6.46
C LYS A 183 7.72 -16.85 6.92
N THR A 184 8.09 -16.35 8.11
CA THR A 184 9.40 -16.59 8.70
C THR A 184 9.54 -18.02 9.22
N LEU A 185 8.43 -18.72 9.39
CA LEU A 185 8.30 -20.09 9.89
C LEU A 185 7.66 -21.02 8.84
N ASP A 186 8.02 -20.85 7.57
CA ASP A 186 7.56 -21.69 6.45
C ASP A 186 6.03 -21.77 6.34
N PHE A 187 5.35 -20.62 6.48
CA PHE A 187 3.89 -20.50 6.46
C PHE A 187 3.17 -21.35 7.53
N SER A 188 3.82 -21.64 8.65
CA SER A 188 3.13 -22.31 9.75
C SER A 188 1.96 -21.47 10.28
N LYS A 189 0.85 -22.13 10.60
CA LYS A 189 -0.37 -21.50 11.08
C LYS A 189 -0.31 -21.28 12.59
N HIS A 190 -0.64 -20.07 13.02
CA HIS A 190 -0.72 -19.64 14.42
C HIS A 190 -1.97 -18.80 14.65
N THR A 191 -2.34 -18.59 15.90
CA THR A 191 -3.35 -17.64 16.31
C THR A 191 -2.66 -16.49 17.08
N GLN A 192 -2.98 -15.25 16.73
CA GLN A 192 -2.43 -14.09 17.42
C GLN A 192 -2.93 -14.03 18.87
N VAL A 193 -2.03 -13.80 19.81
CA VAL A 193 -2.35 -13.56 21.21
C VAL A 193 -1.91 -12.15 21.59
N GLY A 194 -2.86 -11.32 21.96
CA GLY A 194 -2.64 -9.92 22.29
C GLY A 194 -2.23 -9.06 21.09
N ASP A 195 -1.76 -7.85 21.38
CA ASP A 195 -1.30 -6.89 20.39
C ASP A 195 0.10 -7.25 19.89
N ILE A 196 0.49 -6.68 18.73
CA ILE A 196 1.77 -6.96 18.09
C ILE A 196 2.71 -5.79 18.32
N THR A 197 3.79 -6.01 19.09
CA THR A 197 4.96 -5.12 19.11
C THR A 197 6.12 -5.90 18.50
N PRO A 198 6.63 -5.52 17.32
CA PRO A 198 7.73 -6.24 16.69
C PRO A 198 9.00 -6.21 17.55
N PHE A 199 9.61 -7.36 17.76
CA PHE A 199 10.90 -7.52 18.44
C PHE A 199 11.86 -8.43 17.64
N ALA A 200 11.44 -8.88 16.47
CA ALA A 200 12.16 -9.69 15.51
C ALA A 200 11.53 -9.51 14.12
N GLU A 201 12.13 -10.15 13.10
CA GLU A 201 11.51 -10.22 11.78
C GLU A 201 10.05 -10.67 11.91
N THR A 202 9.16 -9.91 11.33
CA THR A 202 7.73 -10.18 11.31
C THR A 202 7.26 -10.21 9.86
N ASP A 203 6.68 -11.33 9.41
CA ASP A 203 6.06 -11.46 8.08
C ASP A 203 4.86 -12.39 8.20
N ARG A 204 3.72 -11.80 8.60
CA ARG A 204 2.50 -12.51 8.97
C ARG A 204 1.35 -12.14 8.06
N VAL A 205 0.69 -13.15 7.47
CA VAL A 205 -0.53 -12.99 6.69
C VAL A 205 -1.71 -13.44 7.55
N TYR A 206 -2.50 -12.50 8.04
CA TYR A 206 -3.72 -12.75 8.82
C TYR A 206 -4.83 -13.20 7.88
N LEU A 207 -5.49 -14.33 8.21
CA LEU A 207 -6.40 -15.05 7.30
C LEU A 207 -7.82 -14.51 7.28
N GLU A 208 -8.22 -13.83 8.35
CA GLU A 208 -9.47 -13.10 8.44
C GLU A 208 -9.15 -11.67 8.81
N SER A 209 -9.63 -10.74 8.01
CA SER A 209 -9.30 -9.34 8.20
C SER A 209 -10.40 -8.65 8.99
N PRO A 210 -10.12 -8.14 10.21
CA PRO A 210 -11.03 -7.22 10.84
C PRO A 210 -11.17 -5.97 9.97
N ALA A 211 -12.37 -5.36 9.99
CA ALA A 211 -12.61 -4.12 9.24
C ALA A 211 -11.76 -2.95 9.73
N HIS A 212 -11.21 -3.04 10.93
CA HIS A 212 -10.47 -1.99 11.61
C HIS A 212 -9.26 -2.54 12.36
N VAL A 213 -8.09 -1.96 12.08
CA VAL A 213 -6.83 -2.20 12.78
C VAL A 213 -6.20 -0.85 13.11
N GLN A 214 -5.39 -0.79 14.16
CA GLN A 214 -4.71 0.43 14.59
C GLN A 214 -3.22 0.22 14.71
N ILE A 215 -2.45 1.26 14.41
CA ILE A 215 -1.05 1.38 14.79
C ILE A 215 -0.98 2.43 15.91
N ILE A 216 -0.44 2.04 17.06
CA ILE A 216 -0.16 2.95 18.17
C ILE A 216 1.34 3.19 18.20
N ASP A 217 1.74 4.41 17.90
CA ASP A 217 3.13 4.88 17.91
C ASP A 217 3.33 5.79 19.12
N GLN A 218 3.90 5.24 20.18
CA GLN A 218 4.12 5.98 21.43
C GLN A 218 5.20 7.04 21.28
N SER A 219 6.22 6.79 20.47
CA SER A 219 7.35 7.71 20.28
C SER A 219 6.93 9.00 19.56
N LEU A 220 5.98 8.93 18.64
CA LEU A 220 5.39 10.09 17.95
C LEU A 220 4.06 10.53 18.56
N SER A 221 3.62 9.91 19.69
CA SER A 221 2.39 10.20 20.39
C SER A 221 1.15 10.22 19.49
N ARG A 222 1.06 9.27 18.55
CA ARG A 222 -0.02 9.19 17.56
C ARG A 222 -0.60 7.79 17.43
N LYS A 223 -1.82 7.76 16.90
CA LYS A 223 -2.55 6.55 16.55
C LYS A 223 -2.98 6.67 15.08
N ILE A 224 -2.76 5.62 14.30
CA ILE A 224 -3.20 5.51 12.92
C ILE A 224 -4.31 4.46 12.88
N ASP A 225 -5.52 4.89 12.56
CA ASP A 225 -6.65 4.01 12.32
C ASP A 225 -6.64 3.56 10.85
N ILE A 226 -6.78 2.27 10.63
CA ILE A 226 -6.80 1.62 9.31
C ILE A 226 -8.16 0.94 9.18
N GLU A 227 -9.04 1.52 8.37
CA GLU A 227 -10.33 0.96 8.02
C GLU A 227 -10.29 0.39 6.61
N GLN A 228 -10.78 -0.83 6.41
CA GLN A 228 -10.73 -1.47 5.11
C GLN A 228 -12.00 -2.22 4.74
N SER A 229 -12.21 -2.39 3.44
CA SER A 229 -13.29 -3.18 2.86
C SER A 229 -12.87 -3.83 1.54
N GLY A 230 -13.49 -4.97 1.21
CA GLY A 230 -13.15 -5.74 0.01
C GLY A 230 -11.77 -6.38 0.06
N ALA A 231 -11.21 -6.51 1.26
CA ALA A 231 -9.96 -7.23 1.53
C ALA A 231 -10.21 -8.25 2.65
N ASP A 232 -9.71 -9.46 2.49
CA ASP A 232 -9.91 -10.56 3.42
C ASP A 232 -8.67 -10.89 4.24
N ASN A 233 -7.56 -10.17 3.98
CA ASN A 233 -6.31 -10.33 4.69
C ASN A 233 -5.76 -8.98 5.16
N ILE A 234 -5.03 -9.04 6.28
CA ILE A 234 -4.03 -8.05 6.66
C ILE A 234 -2.66 -8.72 6.65
N VAL A 235 -1.64 -8.00 6.18
CA VAL A 235 -0.25 -8.43 6.31
C VAL A 235 0.47 -7.46 7.22
N VAL A 236 1.15 -8.01 8.24
CA VAL A 236 2.05 -7.23 9.09
C VAL A 236 3.48 -7.67 8.79
N TRP A 237 4.29 -6.70 8.31
CA TRP A 237 5.66 -6.97 7.92
C TRP A 237 6.64 -5.92 8.46
N ASN A 238 7.76 -6.42 8.96
CA ASN A 238 8.96 -5.66 9.25
C ASN A 238 10.17 -6.59 9.07
N PRO A 239 11.16 -6.22 8.23
CA PRO A 239 12.30 -7.11 7.92
C PRO A 239 13.28 -7.28 9.09
N TRP A 240 13.19 -6.44 10.14
CA TRP A 240 14.13 -6.39 11.23
C TRP A 240 15.56 -6.24 10.70
N THR A 241 16.54 -6.91 11.28
CA THR A 241 17.95 -6.84 10.86
C THR A 241 18.21 -7.34 9.43
N ARG A 242 17.24 -8.01 8.79
CA ARG A 242 17.33 -8.37 7.36
C ARG A 242 17.19 -7.17 6.41
N ALA A 243 16.84 -5.99 6.92
CA ALA A 243 16.91 -4.74 6.15
C ALA A 243 18.31 -4.57 5.52
N SER A 244 19.37 -4.94 6.23
CA SER A 244 20.75 -4.92 5.73
C SER A 244 21.04 -5.78 4.49
N LEU A 245 20.14 -6.70 4.14
CA LEU A 245 20.23 -7.54 2.93
C LEU A 245 19.49 -6.93 1.73
N LEU A 246 18.78 -5.84 1.94
CA LEU A 246 18.01 -5.14 0.90
C LEU A 246 18.85 -3.97 0.37
N ASN A 247 19.12 -3.96 -0.93
CA ASN A 247 20.00 -2.95 -1.57
C ASN A 247 19.41 -1.54 -1.62
N ASP A 248 18.15 -1.40 -1.24
CA ASP A 248 17.36 -0.16 -1.27
C ASP A 248 16.91 0.27 0.12
N MET A 249 17.64 -0.17 1.16
CA MET A 249 17.43 0.17 2.57
C MET A 249 18.79 0.29 3.31
N ASP A 250 18.82 1.15 4.34
CA ASP A 250 19.88 1.11 5.34
C ASP A 250 19.62 0.00 6.37
N ALA A 251 20.67 -0.43 7.05
CA ALA A 251 20.61 -1.57 7.96
C ALA A 251 19.70 -1.36 9.18
N ASP A 252 19.46 -0.11 9.56
CA ASP A 252 18.65 0.33 10.70
C ASP A 252 17.29 0.93 10.30
N ASP A 253 16.99 1.05 9.01
CA ASP A 253 15.71 1.56 8.50
C ASP A 253 14.50 0.82 9.10
N TYR A 254 14.66 -0.47 9.41
CA TYR A 254 13.59 -1.26 10.04
C TYR A 254 13.07 -0.66 11.35
N GLY A 255 13.88 0.14 12.02
CA GLY A 255 13.52 0.82 13.27
C GLY A 255 12.44 1.88 13.10
N HIS A 256 12.21 2.35 11.86
CA HIS A 256 11.42 3.53 11.56
C HIS A 256 10.18 3.29 10.69
N PHE A 257 9.83 2.04 10.42
CA PHE A 257 8.58 1.74 9.73
C PHE A 257 7.96 0.43 10.19
N ILE A 258 6.68 0.28 9.89
CA ILE A 258 5.95 -0.97 9.91
C ILE A 258 5.03 -1.04 8.71
N CYS A 259 4.96 -2.21 8.05
CA CYS A 259 3.92 -2.44 7.05
C CYS A 259 2.70 -3.06 7.70
N VAL A 260 1.55 -2.43 7.46
CA VAL A 260 0.23 -3.01 7.71
C VAL A 260 -0.53 -2.91 6.40
N GLU A 261 -0.65 -4.04 5.72
CA GLU A 261 -1.09 -4.08 4.33
C GLU A 261 -2.53 -4.58 4.24
N THR A 262 -3.33 -3.87 3.45
CA THR A 262 -4.67 -4.31 3.06
C THR A 262 -4.54 -5.25 1.87
N ALA A 263 -4.98 -6.52 1.99
CA ALA A 263 -4.67 -7.54 0.99
C ALA A 263 -5.82 -8.52 0.73
N ASN A 264 -5.80 -9.12 -0.48
CA ASN A 264 -6.41 -10.41 -0.79
C ASN A 264 -5.26 -11.33 -1.21
N ALA A 265 -4.93 -12.31 -0.39
CA ALA A 265 -3.74 -13.14 -0.57
C ALA A 265 -4.01 -14.62 -0.28
N LEU A 266 -3.14 -15.49 -0.80
CA LEU A 266 -3.21 -16.92 -0.57
C LEU A 266 -4.59 -17.51 -0.95
N ALA A 267 -5.27 -18.17 0.00
CA ALA A 267 -6.60 -18.76 -0.22
C ALA A 267 -7.69 -17.70 -0.51
N ASN A 268 -7.46 -16.45 -0.11
CA ASN A 268 -8.39 -15.31 -0.32
C ASN A 268 -8.11 -14.58 -1.65
N SER A 269 -7.51 -15.26 -2.62
CA SER A 269 -7.42 -14.76 -4.00
C SER A 269 -8.82 -14.57 -4.60
N VAL A 270 -8.99 -13.49 -5.36
CA VAL A 270 -10.29 -13.09 -5.91
C VAL A 270 -10.45 -13.58 -7.34
N ILE A 271 -11.53 -14.32 -7.61
CA ILE A 271 -11.90 -14.70 -8.97
C ILE A 271 -12.84 -13.65 -9.54
N ILE A 272 -12.47 -13.07 -10.69
CA ILE A 272 -13.25 -12.04 -11.38
C ILE A 272 -13.77 -12.59 -12.71
N ALA A 273 -15.10 -12.75 -12.82
CA ALA A 273 -15.75 -13.20 -14.04
C ALA A 273 -15.63 -12.14 -15.17
N PRO A 274 -15.81 -12.53 -16.45
CA PRO A 274 -15.87 -11.58 -17.57
C PRO A 274 -16.84 -10.42 -17.32
N GLY A 275 -16.39 -9.19 -17.53
CA GLY A 275 -17.18 -7.97 -17.32
C GLY A 275 -17.44 -7.60 -15.86
N ALA A 276 -17.05 -8.45 -14.91
CA ALA A 276 -17.17 -8.15 -13.47
C ALA A 276 -15.98 -7.34 -12.96
N SER A 277 -16.13 -6.77 -11.77
CA SER A 277 -15.08 -6.04 -11.08
C SER A 277 -15.04 -6.40 -9.59
N HIS A 278 -13.88 -6.16 -8.98
CA HIS A 278 -13.68 -6.26 -7.55
C HIS A 278 -12.94 -5.02 -7.05
N GLN A 279 -13.46 -4.38 -6.02
CA GLN A 279 -12.85 -3.21 -5.37
C GLN A 279 -12.31 -3.59 -3.99
N MET A 280 -11.13 -3.10 -3.68
CA MET A 280 -10.53 -3.05 -2.35
C MET A 280 -10.37 -1.58 -1.97
N GLN A 281 -10.70 -1.23 -0.74
CA GLN A 281 -10.60 0.14 -0.22
C GLN A 281 -9.95 0.14 1.15
N VAL A 282 -9.16 1.18 1.43
CA VAL A 282 -8.58 1.44 2.73
C VAL A 282 -8.63 2.93 3.02
N LYS A 283 -8.89 3.28 4.29
CA LYS A 283 -8.82 4.64 4.83
C LYS A 283 -7.83 4.71 5.97
N TYR A 284 -7.04 5.75 5.96
CA TYR A 284 -6.09 6.05 7.02
C TYR A 284 -6.51 7.35 7.71
N ASN A 285 -6.81 7.25 8.99
CA ASN A 285 -7.09 8.39 9.84
C ASN A 285 -6.05 8.44 10.96
N VAL A 286 -5.61 9.62 11.33
CA VAL A 286 -4.60 9.80 12.38
C VAL A 286 -5.12 10.71 13.47
N SER A 287 -4.96 10.25 14.70
CA SER A 287 -5.31 11.00 15.90
C SER A 287 -4.14 11.00 16.89
N SER A 288 -4.11 12.03 17.76
CA SER A 288 -3.16 12.07 18.86
C SER A 288 -3.52 11.02 19.91
N THR A 289 -2.52 10.36 20.50
CA THR A 289 -2.71 9.53 21.72
C THR A 289 -2.74 10.37 22.98
N ALA A 290 -2.37 11.65 22.93
CA ALA A 290 -2.49 12.53 24.08
C ALA A 290 -3.97 12.68 24.45
N SER A 291 -4.33 12.26 25.66
CA SER A 291 -5.64 12.56 26.23
C SER A 291 -5.80 14.09 26.25
N SER A 292 -6.87 14.61 25.63
CA SER A 292 -7.21 16.02 25.83
C SER A 292 -7.32 16.27 27.35
N PRO A 293 -6.73 17.37 27.85
CA PRO A 293 -6.69 17.68 29.26
C PRO A 293 -8.09 17.90 29.86
#